data_02515d4f791f765f3c90cb7cac2eea06
#
_entry.id   02515d4f791f765f3c90cb7cac2eea06
#
_cell.length_a   1.000
_cell.length_b   1.000
_cell.length_c   1.000
_cell.angle_alpha   90.00
_cell.angle_beta   90.00
_cell.angle_gamma   90.00
#
_symmetry.space_group_name_H-M   'P 1'
#
loop_
_entity.id
_entity.type
_entity.pdbx_description
1 polymer ?
#
loop_
_entity_poly.entity_id
_entity_poly.type
_entity_poly.pdbx_seq_one_letter_code
_entity_poly.pdbx_strand_id
1 'polypeptide(L)'
;MPGWDAFDAVRHMQDALGCPVGVENDTNIRALGDAAILPEDERPIIEVKIGTGIGGGIIVKDGRIFHGFDGSAGEIGHTSYDPRNRKRCACGQTGCLETQASVPAMLRRMQALSPTADEPDSVEQLIERLRDGNLGAEQAVREAGEAIGIMVATLCNVLNPRHVIVGGLIVEAVSY
;
A
#
# COMPACT_ATOMS: atom_id res chain seq x y z
N MET A 1 2.31 -17.09 3.12
CA MET A 1 2.08 -17.69 1.77
C MET A 1 1.94 -19.20 1.93
N PRO A 2 0.93 -19.85 1.34
CA PRO A 2 0.78 -21.29 1.44
C PRO A 2 2.07 -22.01 0.97
N GLY A 3 2.58 -22.94 1.77
CA GLY A 3 3.80 -23.70 1.48
C GLY A 3 5.12 -23.06 1.94
N TRP A 4 5.08 -21.88 2.55
CA TRP A 4 6.29 -21.17 3.04
C TRP A 4 6.49 -21.30 4.56
N ASP A 5 5.53 -21.89 5.28
CA ASP A 5 5.50 -21.90 6.74
C ASP A 5 6.72 -22.60 7.40
N ALA A 6 7.46 -23.42 6.63
CA ALA A 6 8.69 -24.08 7.08
C ALA A 6 9.89 -23.81 6.15
N PHE A 7 9.78 -22.84 5.22
CA PHE A 7 10.84 -22.54 4.27
C PHE A 7 11.68 -21.37 4.75
N ASP A 8 12.93 -21.63 5.09
CA ASP A 8 13.91 -20.59 5.43
C ASP A 8 14.49 -19.96 4.16
N ALA A 9 13.78 -18.92 3.66
CA ALA A 9 14.16 -18.19 2.45
C ALA A 9 15.53 -17.52 2.58
N VAL A 10 15.85 -16.99 3.78
CA VAL A 10 17.12 -16.30 4.03
C VAL A 10 18.27 -17.29 3.85
N ARG A 11 18.21 -18.44 4.53
CA ARG A 11 19.24 -19.46 4.45
C ARG A 11 19.37 -20.01 3.03
N HIS A 12 18.25 -20.32 2.37
CA HIS A 12 18.25 -20.81 1.00
C HIS A 12 18.96 -19.85 0.04
N MET A 13 18.67 -18.56 0.14
CA MET A 13 19.30 -17.55 -0.69
C MET A 13 20.78 -17.33 -0.33
N GLN A 14 21.14 -17.35 0.96
CA GLN A 14 22.54 -17.28 1.39
C GLN A 14 23.38 -18.42 0.84
N ASP A 15 22.86 -19.66 0.93
CA ASP A 15 23.52 -20.86 0.41
C ASP A 15 23.71 -20.80 -1.12
N ALA A 16 22.71 -20.25 -1.84
CA ALA A 16 22.76 -20.15 -3.30
C ALA A 16 23.68 -19.00 -3.80
N LEU A 17 23.74 -17.88 -3.07
CA LEU A 17 24.46 -16.68 -3.51
C LEU A 17 25.87 -16.57 -2.90
N GLY A 18 26.16 -17.30 -1.82
CA GLY A 18 27.44 -17.23 -1.12
C GLY A 18 27.71 -15.89 -0.44
N CYS A 19 26.69 -15.11 -0.12
CA CYS A 19 26.79 -13.82 0.56
C CYS A 19 25.70 -13.64 1.63
N PRO A 20 25.85 -12.71 2.60
CA PRO A 20 24.78 -12.38 3.54
C PRO A 20 23.52 -11.91 2.82
N VAL A 21 22.37 -12.43 3.21
CA VAL A 21 21.04 -12.08 2.66
C VAL A 21 20.14 -11.60 3.78
N GLY A 22 19.43 -10.50 3.56
CA GLY A 22 18.31 -10.05 4.36
C GLY A 22 17.02 -10.10 3.52
N VAL A 23 15.91 -10.40 4.17
CA VAL A 23 14.57 -10.35 3.56
C VAL A 23 13.73 -9.35 4.33
N GLU A 24 13.10 -8.44 3.62
CA GLU A 24 12.27 -7.39 4.20
C GLU A 24 11.00 -7.20 3.37
N ASN A 25 9.96 -6.64 3.98
CA ASN A 25 8.75 -6.23 3.29
C ASN A 25 9.07 -5.16 2.23
N ASP A 26 8.44 -5.23 1.08
CA ASP A 26 8.69 -4.35 -0.06
C ASP A 26 8.36 -2.87 0.23
N THR A 27 7.32 -2.59 1.03
CA THR A 27 6.99 -1.22 1.45
C THR A 27 8.01 -0.67 2.43
N ASN A 28 8.53 -1.50 3.34
CA ASN A 28 9.61 -1.12 4.25
C ASN A 28 10.90 -0.79 3.48
N ILE A 29 11.24 -1.56 2.44
CA ILE A 29 12.41 -1.27 1.59
C ILE A 29 12.22 0.04 0.83
N ARG A 30 11.01 0.32 0.32
CA ARG A 30 10.71 1.62 -0.31
C ARG A 30 10.91 2.76 0.68
N ALA A 31 10.31 2.67 1.87
CA ALA A 31 10.46 3.68 2.93
C ALA A 31 11.94 3.91 3.31
N LEU A 32 12.74 2.85 3.33
CA LEU A 32 14.17 2.95 3.58
C LEU A 32 14.91 3.68 2.45
N GLY A 33 14.53 3.41 1.20
CA GLY A 33 15.05 4.10 0.01
C GLY A 33 14.73 5.59 0.05
N ASP A 34 13.48 5.95 0.34
CA ASP A 34 13.04 7.34 0.46
C ASP A 34 13.77 8.06 1.60
N ALA A 35 13.92 7.40 2.76
CA ALA A 35 14.67 7.94 3.88
C ALA A 35 16.16 8.14 3.59
N ALA A 36 16.75 7.37 2.67
CA ALA A 36 18.16 7.48 2.31
C ALA A 36 18.47 8.74 1.48
N ILE A 37 17.50 9.27 0.75
CA ILE A 37 17.65 10.49 -0.06
C ILE A 37 17.22 11.76 0.70
N LEU A 38 16.55 11.63 1.84
CA LEU A 38 16.16 12.74 2.69
C LEU A 38 17.22 13.03 3.76
N PRO A 39 17.41 14.29 4.18
CA PRO A 39 18.23 14.64 5.33
C PRO A 39 17.78 13.90 6.59
N GLU A 40 18.72 13.62 7.50
CA GLU A 40 18.43 12.86 8.75
C GLU A 40 17.42 13.55 9.67
N ASP A 41 17.41 14.87 9.70
CA ASP A 41 16.49 15.69 10.50
C ASP A 41 15.07 15.76 9.90
N GLU A 42 14.88 15.28 8.68
CA GLU A 42 13.58 15.16 8.01
C GLU A 42 12.82 13.86 8.38
N ARG A 43 13.27 13.12 9.39
CA ARG A 43 12.60 11.92 9.92
C ARG A 43 11.82 12.25 11.20
N PRO A 44 10.79 11.48 11.58
CA PRO A 44 10.32 10.23 10.98
C PRO A 44 9.54 10.44 9.68
N ILE A 45 9.53 9.40 8.83
CA ILE A 45 8.72 9.38 7.59
C ILE A 45 7.79 8.17 7.56
N ILE A 46 6.72 8.27 6.78
CA ILE A 46 5.81 7.17 6.48
C ILE A 46 5.69 7.06 4.96
N GLU A 47 6.00 5.89 4.42
CA GLU A 47 5.65 5.49 3.06
C GLU A 47 4.29 4.80 3.07
N VAL A 48 3.38 5.20 2.18
CA VAL A 48 2.10 4.55 1.92
C VAL A 48 2.11 4.03 0.49
N LYS A 49 2.22 2.72 0.33
CA LYS A 49 2.21 2.06 -0.98
C LYS A 49 0.80 1.64 -1.35
N ILE A 50 0.34 2.06 -2.55
CA ILE A 50 -0.94 1.70 -3.14
C ILE A 50 -0.69 0.78 -4.34
N GLY A 51 -1.14 -0.46 -4.25
CA GLY A 51 -0.96 -1.48 -5.27
C GLY A 51 -2.06 -2.52 -5.22
N THR A 52 -1.71 -3.80 -5.41
CA THR A 52 -2.63 -4.95 -5.20
C THR A 52 -3.14 -5.00 -3.77
N GLY A 53 -2.32 -4.53 -2.81
CA GLY A 53 -2.69 -4.25 -1.43
C GLY A 53 -2.32 -2.81 -1.07
N ILE A 54 -2.52 -2.45 0.21
CA ILE A 54 -2.10 -1.18 0.79
C ILE A 54 -1.20 -1.48 1.99
N GLY A 55 0.04 -1.03 1.91
CA GLY A 55 1.02 -1.18 2.99
C GLY A 55 1.57 0.16 3.46
N GLY A 56 2.12 0.18 4.67
CA GLY A 56 2.85 1.31 5.23
C GLY A 56 4.27 0.91 5.63
N GLY A 57 5.26 1.73 5.28
CA GLY A 57 6.63 1.62 5.78
C GLY A 57 6.92 2.80 6.68
N ILE A 58 7.42 2.55 7.90
CA ILE A 58 7.66 3.61 8.89
C ILE A 58 9.14 3.65 9.21
N ILE A 59 9.78 4.79 8.96
CA ILE A 59 11.16 5.03 9.36
C ILE A 59 11.16 5.98 10.55
N VAL A 60 11.68 5.51 11.67
CA VAL A 60 11.77 6.30 12.89
C VAL A 60 12.94 7.29 12.84
N LYS A 61 13.04 8.16 13.83
CA LYS A 61 13.97 9.30 13.85
C LYS A 61 15.46 8.89 13.69
N ASP A 62 15.84 7.71 14.16
CA ASP A 62 17.20 7.18 14.03
C ASP A 62 17.49 6.49 12.68
N GLY A 63 16.55 6.54 11.74
CA GLY A 63 16.69 6.00 10.39
C GLY A 63 16.38 4.52 10.25
N ARG A 64 15.92 3.86 11.31
CA ARG A 64 15.55 2.44 11.27
C ARG A 64 14.09 2.24 10.90
N ILE A 65 13.80 1.07 10.32
CA ILE A 65 12.43 0.62 10.09
C ILE A 65 11.76 0.33 11.44
N PHE A 66 10.55 0.80 11.61
CA PHE A 66 9.71 0.44 12.74
C PHE A 66 8.93 -0.83 12.43
N HIS A 67 9.39 -1.96 12.92
CA HIS A 67 8.74 -3.25 12.71
C HIS A 67 7.60 -3.54 13.68
N GLY A 68 7.51 -2.83 14.81
CA GLY A 68 6.63 -3.18 15.91
C GLY A 68 7.16 -4.38 16.70
N PHE A 69 6.25 -5.07 17.40
CA PHE A 69 6.62 -6.20 18.26
C PHE A 69 6.93 -7.47 17.46
N ASP A 70 6.13 -7.77 16.43
CA ASP A 70 6.16 -9.02 15.66
C ASP A 70 6.37 -8.82 14.15
N GLY A 71 6.75 -7.61 13.72
CA GLY A 71 6.93 -7.27 12.32
C GLY A 71 5.69 -6.78 11.59
N SER A 72 4.55 -6.65 12.27
CA SER A 72 3.27 -6.27 11.65
C SER A 72 3.02 -4.75 11.62
N ALA A 73 3.99 -3.93 12.06
CA ALA A 73 3.83 -2.49 11.93
C ALA A 73 3.78 -2.09 10.44
N GLY A 74 2.84 -1.20 10.10
CA GLY A 74 2.66 -0.79 8.71
C GLY A 74 1.57 -1.54 7.96
N GLU A 75 0.89 -2.53 8.54
CA GLU A 75 -0.27 -3.22 7.95
C GLU A 75 -1.52 -2.32 7.91
N ILE A 76 -1.35 -1.09 7.43
CA ILE A 76 -2.38 -0.03 7.42
C ILE A 76 -3.58 -0.36 6.55
N GLY A 77 -3.38 -1.16 5.50
CA GLY A 77 -4.43 -1.64 4.61
C GLY A 77 -5.46 -2.52 5.33
N HIS A 78 -5.08 -3.15 6.45
CA HIS A 78 -5.95 -3.98 7.26
C HIS A 78 -6.64 -3.24 8.41
N THR A 79 -6.42 -1.94 8.53
CA THR A 79 -7.18 -1.11 9.46
C THR A 79 -8.64 -1.01 9.02
N SER A 80 -9.58 -1.17 9.97
CA SER A 80 -11.00 -1.04 9.70
C SER A 80 -11.34 0.41 9.39
N TYR A 81 -11.56 0.71 8.11
CA TYR A 81 -11.93 2.02 7.61
C TYR A 81 -13.44 2.25 7.67
N ASP A 82 -14.22 1.30 7.17
CA ASP A 82 -15.69 1.34 7.25
C ASP A 82 -16.24 0.04 7.85
N PRO A 83 -16.56 0.05 9.15
CA PRO A 83 -17.12 -1.14 9.83
C PRO A 83 -18.46 -1.62 9.26
N ARG A 84 -19.17 -0.77 8.49
CA ARG A 84 -20.44 -1.13 7.83
C ARG A 84 -20.22 -1.88 6.53
N ASN A 85 -19.04 -1.75 5.95
CA ASN A 85 -18.65 -2.50 4.75
C ASN A 85 -18.45 -3.97 5.09
N ARG A 86 -19.33 -4.84 4.58
CA ARG A 86 -19.31 -6.29 4.82
C ARG A 86 -18.34 -7.05 3.92
N LYS A 87 -17.57 -6.37 3.07
CA LYS A 87 -16.61 -7.03 2.20
C LYS A 87 -15.50 -7.66 3.00
N ARG A 88 -15.30 -8.96 2.81
CA ARG A 88 -14.22 -9.71 3.45
C ARG A 88 -12.87 -9.32 2.86
N CYS A 89 -11.91 -9.08 3.73
CA CYS A 89 -10.50 -8.93 3.42
C CYS A 89 -9.78 -10.28 3.46
N ALA A 90 -8.66 -10.40 2.76
CA ALA A 90 -7.80 -11.58 2.81
C ALA A 90 -7.28 -11.89 4.23
N CYS A 91 -7.16 -10.87 5.10
CA CYS A 91 -6.81 -11.05 6.51
C CYS A 91 -7.92 -11.70 7.37
N GLY A 92 -9.10 -11.96 6.80
CA GLY A 92 -10.25 -12.56 7.49
C GLY A 92 -11.22 -11.56 8.11
N GLN A 93 -10.87 -10.28 8.23
CA GLN A 93 -11.73 -9.22 8.76
C GLN A 93 -12.63 -8.63 7.66
N THR A 94 -13.52 -7.71 8.05
CA THR A 94 -14.36 -6.92 7.14
C THR A 94 -14.08 -5.43 7.32
N GLY A 95 -14.32 -4.62 6.27
CA GLY A 95 -14.20 -3.18 6.35
C GLY A 95 -12.77 -2.64 6.28
N CYS A 96 -11.78 -3.47 5.98
CA CYS A 96 -10.39 -3.03 5.81
C CYS A 96 -10.25 -2.00 4.70
N LEU A 97 -9.38 -1.01 4.89
CA LEU A 97 -9.06 0.01 3.90
C LEU A 97 -8.71 -0.59 2.52
N GLU A 98 -7.92 -1.66 2.51
CA GLU A 98 -7.51 -2.38 1.30
C GLU A 98 -8.70 -2.85 0.46
N THR A 99 -9.81 -3.26 1.09
CA THR A 99 -11.01 -3.71 0.37
C THR A 99 -11.73 -2.59 -0.38
N GLN A 100 -11.38 -1.32 -0.11
CA GLN A 100 -11.99 -0.12 -0.68
C GLN A 100 -11.05 0.68 -1.54
N ALA A 101 -9.76 0.72 -1.21
CA ALA A 101 -8.80 1.65 -1.81
C ALA A 101 -7.59 1.00 -2.48
N SER A 102 -7.48 -0.33 -2.52
CA SER A 102 -6.47 -1.01 -3.35
C SER A 102 -6.82 -0.94 -4.84
N VAL A 103 -5.84 -1.16 -5.72
CA VAL A 103 -6.07 -1.20 -7.18
C VAL A 103 -7.19 -2.18 -7.55
N PRO A 104 -7.23 -3.43 -7.05
CA PRO A 104 -8.37 -4.32 -7.30
C PRO A 104 -9.71 -3.80 -6.77
N ALA A 105 -9.70 -2.99 -5.71
CA ALA A 105 -10.92 -2.37 -5.21
C ALA A 105 -11.41 -1.26 -6.14
N MET A 106 -10.50 -0.42 -6.63
CA MET A 106 -10.81 0.64 -7.60
C MET A 106 -11.36 0.07 -8.90
N LEU A 107 -10.74 -1.00 -9.43
CA LEU A 107 -11.19 -1.70 -10.65
C LEU A 107 -12.63 -2.22 -10.51
N ARG A 108 -12.91 -2.92 -9.41
CA ARG A 108 -14.29 -3.38 -9.12
C ARG A 108 -15.28 -2.22 -8.99
N ARG A 109 -14.85 -1.12 -8.38
CA ARG A 109 -15.70 0.07 -8.22
C ARG A 109 -15.97 0.75 -9.55
N MET A 110 -14.94 0.91 -10.37
CA MET A 110 -15.06 1.43 -11.72
C MET A 110 -16.04 0.59 -12.55
N GLN A 111 -15.90 -0.74 -12.56
CA GLN A 111 -16.77 -1.65 -13.28
C GLN A 111 -18.24 -1.55 -12.80
N ALA A 112 -18.46 -1.36 -11.50
CA ALA A 112 -19.80 -1.17 -10.96
C ALA A 112 -20.44 0.17 -11.37
N LEU A 113 -19.62 1.21 -11.58
CA LEU A 113 -20.09 2.55 -11.99
C LEU A 113 -20.23 2.70 -13.51
N SER A 114 -19.35 2.08 -14.27
CA SER A 114 -19.29 2.13 -15.73
C SER A 114 -19.04 0.72 -16.28
N PRO A 115 -20.07 -0.14 -16.31
CA PRO A 115 -19.91 -1.50 -16.80
C PRO A 115 -19.44 -1.54 -18.25
N THR A 116 -18.42 -2.35 -18.54
CA THR A 116 -17.91 -2.61 -19.89
C THR A 116 -17.91 -4.11 -20.15
N ALA A 117 -17.94 -4.52 -21.42
CA ALA A 117 -17.88 -5.93 -21.80
C ALA A 117 -16.54 -6.56 -21.39
N ASP A 118 -15.47 -5.78 -21.50
CA ASP A 118 -14.13 -6.18 -21.08
C ASP A 118 -13.90 -5.68 -19.63
N GLU A 119 -13.93 -6.60 -18.67
CA GLU A 119 -13.65 -6.28 -17.27
C GLU A 119 -12.16 -5.95 -17.11
N PRO A 120 -11.80 -4.70 -16.73
CA PRO A 120 -10.40 -4.35 -16.51
C PRO A 120 -9.87 -5.07 -15.27
N ASP A 121 -8.66 -5.63 -15.38
CA ASP A 121 -8.02 -6.45 -14.35
C ASP A 121 -6.64 -5.96 -13.92
N SER A 122 -6.15 -4.88 -14.53
CA SER A 122 -4.82 -4.32 -14.26
C SER A 122 -4.82 -2.83 -13.96
N VAL A 123 -3.77 -2.35 -13.30
CA VAL A 123 -3.60 -0.93 -13.01
C VAL A 123 -3.39 -0.12 -14.28
N GLU A 124 -2.74 -0.68 -15.28
CA GLU A 124 -2.52 -0.04 -16.59
C GLU A 124 -3.84 0.26 -17.28
N GLN A 125 -4.78 -0.67 -17.25
CA GLN A 125 -6.12 -0.47 -17.79
C GLN A 125 -6.92 0.57 -17.00
N LEU A 126 -6.78 0.61 -15.67
CA LEU A 126 -7.37 1.67 -14.86
C LEU A 126 -6.81 3.04 -15.26
N ILE A 127 -5.50 3.14 -15.46
CA ILE A 127 -4.82 4.37 -15.90
C ILE A 127 -5.28 4.79 -17.29
N GLU A 128 -5.41 3.85 -18.21
CA GLU A 128 -5.91 4.10 -19.57
C GLU A 128 -7.34 4.67 -19.52
N ARG A 129 -8.23 4.05 -18.74
CA ARG A 129 -9.61 4.54 -18.55
C ARG A 129 -9.66 5.95 -17.94
N LEU A 130 -8.75 6.26 -17.01
CA LEU A 130 -8.63 7.62 -16.46
C LEU A 130 -8.21 8.63 -17.54
N ARG A 131 -7.22 8.28 -18.38
CA ARG A 131 -6.77 9.14 -19.48
C ARG A 131 -7.84 9.39 -20.53
N ASP A 132 -8.71 8.39 -20.75
CA ASP A 132 -9.86 8.48 -21.65
C ASP A 132 -11.04 9.25 -21.04
N GLY A 133 -10.93 9.77 -19.82
CA GLY A 133 -12.00 10.51 -19.13
C GLY A 133 -13.18 9.64 -18.70
N ASN A 134 -12.95 8.35 -18.38
CA ASN A 134 -13.99 7.47 -17.88
C ASN A 134 -14.42 7.91 -16.47
N LEU A 135 -15.67 8.38 -16.36
CA LEU A 135 -16.22 8.91 -15.11
C LEU A 135 -16.26 7.86 -13.98
N GLY A 136 -16.45 6.59 -14.30
CA GLY A 136 -16.41 5.50 -13.32
C GLY A 136 -15.01 5.30 -12.75
N ALA A 137 -13.97 5.41 -13.58
CA ALA A 137 -12.58 5.35 -13.16
C ALA A 137 -12.22 6.55 -12.27
N GLU A 138 -12.57 7.77 -12.69
CA GLU A 138 -12.36 8.99 -11.91
C GLU A 138 -13.02 8.91 -10.54
N GLN A 139 -14.28 8.48 -10.50
CA GLN A 139 -15.01 8.35 -9.24
C GLN A 139 -14.41 7.27 -8.34
N ALA A 140 -14.02 6.11 -8.89
CA ALA A 140 -13.39 5.03 -8.13
C ALA A 140 -12.07 5.46 -7.49
N VAL A 141 -11.22 6.17 -8.25
CA VAL A 141 -9.95 6.70 -7.75
C VAL A 141 -10.16 7.80 -6.72
N ARG A 142 -11.14 8.67 -6.90
CA ARG A 142 -11.49 9.70 -5.93
C ARG A 142 -11.93 9.10 -4.59
N GLU A 143 -12.86 8.14 -4.61
CA GLU A 143 -13.32 7.45 -3.40
C GLU A 143 -12.18 6.75 -2.67
N ALA A 144 -11.28 6.11 -3.41
CA ALA A 144 -10.08 5.49 -2.85
C ALA A 144 -9.13 6.54 -2.22
N GLY A 145 -8.93 7.67 -2.90
CA GLY A 145 -8.11 8.77 -2.40
C GLY A 145 -8.66 9.38 -1.09
N GLU A 146 -9.98 9.53 -0.99
CA GLU A 146 -10.64 9.99 0.24
C GLU A 146 -10.40 9.02 1.40
N ALA A 147 -10.56 7.71 1.15
CA ALA A 147 -10.32 6.68 2.16
C ALA A 147 -8.85 6.66 2.63
N ILE A 148 -7.91 6.75 1.70
CA ILE A 148 -6.47 6.83 1.99
C ILE A 148 -6.17 8.11 2.76
N GLY A 149 -6.74 9.25 2.37
CA GLY A 149 -6.56 10.53 3.05
C GLY A 149 -6.97 10.49 4.52
N ILE A 150 -8.09 9.84 4.85
CA ILE A 150 -8.52 9.64 6.24
C ILE A 150 -7.51 8.79 7.02
N MET A 151 -6.98 7.73 6.41
CA MET A 151 -5.95 6.90 7.04
C MET A 151 -4.66 7.69 7.25
N VAL A 152 -4.21 8.44 6.24
CA VAL A 152 -3.01 9.31 6.35
C VAL A 152 -3.18 10.32 7.47
N ALA A 153 -4.34 10.97 7.57
CA ALA A 153 -4.62 11.91 8.66
C ALA A 153 -4.53 11.24 10.05
N THR A 154 -5.02 9.99 10.15
CA THR A 154 -4.90 9.20 11.38
C THR A 154 -3.43 8.91 11.71
N LEU A 155 -2.64 8.48 10.73
CA LEU A 155 -1.20 8.23 10.92
C LEU A 155 -0.45 9.50 11.31
N CYS A 156 -0.78 10.64 10.73
CA CYS A 156 -0.21 11.94 11.12
C CYS A 156 -0.48 12.27 12.58
N ASN A 157 -1.70 12.02 13.06
CA ASN A 157 -2.05 12.27 14.46
C ASN A 157 -1.38 11.30 15.45
N VAL A 158 -1.14 10.05 15.04
CA VAL A 158 -0.56 9.02 15.92
C VAL A 158 0.96 9.06 15.92
N LEU A 159 1.59 9.23 14.77
CA LEU A 159 3.03 9.08 14.59
C LEU A 159 3.76 10.42 14.40
N ASN A 160 3.03 11.49 14.10
CA ASN A 160 3.57 12.84 13.84
C ASN A 160 4.81 12.81 12.92
N PRO A 161 4.68 12.25 11.70
CA PRO A 161 5.81 12.16 10.78
C PRO A 161 6.18 13.52 10.22
N ARG A 162 7.42 13.68 9.80
CA ARG A 162 7.89 14.86 9.06
C ARG A 162 7.36 14.82 7.62
N HIS A 163 7.36 13.61 7.01
CA HIS A 163 6.84 13.39 5.67
C HIS A 163 5.92 12.17 5.64
N VAL A 164 4.90 12.26 4.79
CA VAL A 164 4.12 11.12 4.30
C VAL A 164 4.34 11.04 2.80
N ILE A 165 4.90 9.94 2.36
CA ILE A 165 5.18 9.66 0.95
C ILE A 165 4.12 8.68 0.47
N VAL A 166 3.42 9.00 -0.60
CA VAL A 166 2.39 8.13 -1.17
C VAL A 166 2.90 7.64 -2.53
N GLY A 167 3.02 6.33 -2.68
CA GLY A 167 3.60 5.72 -3.86
C GLY A 167 2.74 4.61 -4.47
N GLY A 168 3.11 4.22 -5.69
CA GLY A 168 2.44 3.19 -6.50
C GLY A 168 2.10 3.69 -7.89
N LEU A 169 1.98 2.78 -8.86
CA LEU A 169 1.78 3.13 -10.28
C LEU A 169 0.56 4.04 -10.50
N ILE A 170 -0.53 3.83 -9.76
CA ILE A 170 -1.73 4.69 -9.89
C ILE A 170 -1.45 6.12 -9.42
N VAL A 171 -0.64 6.31 -8.38
CA VAL A 171 -0.29 7.62 -7.86
C VAL A 171 0.57 8.37 -8.86
N GLU A 172 1.58 7.71 -9.41
CA GLU A 172 2.45 8.27 -10.44
C GLU A 172 1.67 8.71 -11.68
N ALA A 173 0.63 7.95 -12.06
CA ALA A 173 -0.18 8.26 -13.25
C ALA A 173 -1.16 9.43 -13.06
N VAL A 174 -1.58 9.76 -11.84
CA VAL A 174 -2.54 10.85 -11.56
C VAL A 174 -1.87 12.14 -11.05
N SER A 175 -0.55 12.11 -10.87
CA SER A 175 0.24 13.26 -10.38
C SER A 175 0.63 14.26 -11.50
N TYR A 176 0.13 14.07 -12.73
CA TYR A 176 0.43 14.90 -13.90
C TYR A 176 -0.78 15.67 -14.41
#